data_a11ab1eb533dd4861dc2feff3e813f30
#
_entry.id   a11ab1eb533dd4861dc2feff3e813f30
#
_cell.length_a   1.000
_cell.length_b   1.000
_cell.length_c   1.000
_cell.angle_alpha   90.00
_cell.angle_beta   90.00
_cell.angle_gamma   90.00
#
_symmetry.space_group_name_H-M   'P 1'
#
loop_
_entity.id
_entity.type
_entity.pdbx_description
1 polymer ?
#
loop_
_entity_poly.entity_id
_entity_poly.type
_entity_poly.pdbx_seq_one_letter_code
_entity_poly.pdbx_strand_id
1 'polypeptide(L)'
;FRFRSSAGVHRALVTGPADSRIWMTEPATHFQLREISVEAGTFHVSFLNTGVPHAVIFATEGDEDLFAAAAPLLRRHEVFGKSGANVDFAKVTGASSLKVRTWERGVEGETLACGTGAVAAAVCAWSQAGMELPVDVTTRSGNVLKVGRDPHGWWLEGEARVVYTGSMDNVNSDILTGNP
;
A
#
# COMPACT_ATOMS: atom_id res chain seq x y z
N PHE A 1 6.01 2.44 21.10
CA PHE A 1 6.49 1.09 21.36
C PHE A 1 7.22 0.51 20.14
N ARG A 2 7.89 -0.59 20.34
CA ARG A 2 8.53 -1.37 19.26
C ARG A 2 8.02 -2.79 19.31
N PHE A 3 7.84 -3.39 18.15
CA PHE A 3 7.49 -4.81 18.02
C PHE A 3 8.27 -5.44 16.87
N ARG A 4 8.38 -6.76 16.87
CA ARG A 4 9.09 -7.54 15.84
C ARG A 4 8.07 -8.33 15.01
N SER A 5 8.28 -8.35 13.70
CA SER A 5 7.61 -9.24 12.75
C SER A 5 8.66 -9.97 11.91
N SER A 6 8.21 -10.82 10.98
CA SER A 6 9.09 -11.44 9.97
C SER A 6 9.80 -10.40 9.07
N ALA A 7 9.22 -9.21 8.91
CA ALA A 7 9.81 -8.10 8.16
C ALA A 7 10.81 -7.24 8.98
N GLY A 8 11.03 -7.56 10.27
CA GLY A 8 11.99 -6.85 11.11
C GLY A 8 11.38 -6.16 12.33
N VAL A 9 12.08 -5.16 12.84
CA VAL A 9 11.63 -4.36 14.00
C VAL A 9 10.89 -3.12 13.51
N HIS A 10 9.68 -2.96 14.00
CA HIS A 10 8.81 -1.83 13.69
C HIS A 10 8.67 -0.90 14.89
N ARG A 11 8.52 0.38 14.60
CA ARG A 11 8.13 1.41 15.56
C ARG A 11 6.67 1.74 15.38
N ALA A 12 5.94 1.89 16.47
CA ALA A 12 4.55 2.32 16.46
C ALA A 12 4.25 3.29 17.60
N LEU A 13 3.20 4.09 17.42
CA LEU A 13 2.69 5.06 18.37
C LEU A 13 1.17 4.96 18.40
N VAL A 14 0.57 4.92 19.58
CA VAL A 14 -0.88 5.12 19.75
C VAL A 14 -1.11 6.63 19.70
N THR A 15 -1.91 7.09 18.75
CA THR A 15 -2.17 8.51 18.47
C THR A 15 -3.54 8.97 18.96
N GLY A 16 -4.43 8.00 19.25
CA GLY A 16 -5.78 8.26 19.73
C GLY A 16 -6.40 7.04 20.38
N PRO A 17 -7.66 7.11 20.84
CA PRO A 17 -8.35 5.97 21.47
C PRO A 17 -8.48 4.73 20.58
N ALA A 18 -8.53 4.94 19.27
CA ALA A 18 -8.62 3.88 18.28
C ALA A 18 -7.63 4.08 17.10
N ASP A 19 -6.68 5.01 17.24
CA ASP A 19 -5.76 5.35 16.17
C ASP A 19 -4.33 4.97 16.52
N SER A 20 -3.61 4.48 15.53
CA SER A 20 -2.21 4.13 15.68
C SER A 20 -1.41 4.51 14.43
N ARG A 21 -0.16 4.88 14.66
CA ARG A 21 0.84 5.18 13.64
C ARG A 21 1.93 4.13 13.67
N ILE A 22 2.31 3.68 12.49
CA ILE A 22 3.45 2.77 12.30
C ILE A 22 4.44 3.41 11.33
N TRP A 23 5.74 3.35 11.65
CA TRP A 23 6.79 3.72 10.71
C TRP A 23 7.07 2.56 9.78
N MET A 24 7.02 2.89 8.49
CA MET A 24 7.13 1.94 7.40
C MET A 24 8.61 1.74 7.02
N THR A 25 8.88 0.67 6.29
CA THR A 25 10.17 0.54 5.60
C THR A 25 10.34 1.74 4.66
N GLU A 26 11.54 2.35 4.66
CA GLU A 26 11.81 3.48 3.77
C GLU A 26 11.63 3.03 2.33
N PRO A 27 10.71 3.67 1.57
CA PRO A 27 10.49 3.32 0.18
C PRO A 27 11.75 3.58 -0.64
N ALA A 28 12.06 2.69 -1.56
CA ALA A 28 13.12 2.96 -2.52
C ALA A 28 12.72 4.17 -3.37
N THR A 29 13.48 5.26 -3.25
CA THR A 29 13.18 6.56 -3.89
C THR A 29 13.46 6.59 -5.39
N HIS A 30 13.99 5.53 -5.96
CA HIS A 30 14.20 5.41 -7.40
C HIS A 30 12.92 4.91 -8.06
N PHE A 31 12.05 5.87 -8.39
CA PHE A 31 10.86 5.59 -9.18
C PHE A 31 11.28 5.17 -10.59
N GLN A 32 10.85 4.00 -11.02
CA GLN A 32 10.91 3.65 -12.42
C GLN A 32 9.55 4.02 -13.03
N LEU A 33 9.50 5.18 -13.67
CA LEU A 33 8.36 5.53 -14.50
C LEU A 33 8.43 4.70 -15.78
N ARG A 34 7.40 3.93 -16.07
CA ARG A 34 7.31 3.05 -17.25
C ARG A 34 5.97 3.22 -17.92
N GLU A 35 5.98 3.17 -19.24
CA GLU A 35 4.78 2.95 -20.02
C GLU A 35 4.61 1.44 -20.20
N ILE A 36 3.46 0.92 -19.81
CA ILE A 36 3.13 -0.51 -19.84
C ILE A 36 1.83 -0.69 -20.60
N SER A 37 1.87 -1.51 -21.67
CA SER A 37 0.70 -1.85 -22.45
C SER A 37 0.22 -3.24 -22.10
N VAL A 38 -1.07 -3.36 -21.82
CA VAL A 38 -1.80 -4.61 -21.65
C VAL A 38 -3.05 -4.58 -22.53
N GLU A 39 -3.78 -5.68 -22.64
CA GLU A 39 -5.00 -5.76 -23.46
C GLU A 39 -6.03 -4.66 -23.10
N ALA A 40 -6.08 -4.28 -21.82
CA ALA A 40 -7.00 -3.23 -21.32
C ALA A 40 -6.58 -1.79 -21.64
N GLY A 41 -5.36 -1.57 -22.17
CA GLY A 41 -4.85 -0.25 -22.52
C GLY A 41 -3.38 -0.05 -22.17
N THR A 42 -2.92 1.20 -22.34
CA THR A 42 -1.54 1.62 -22.02
C THR A 42 -1.55 2.53 -20.80
N PHE A 43 -0.68 2.25 -19.84
CA PHE A 43 -0.65 2.91 -18.53
C PHE A 43 0.74 3.46 -18.22
N HIS A 44 0.77 4.68 -17.67
CA HIS A 44 1.99 5.24 -17.06
C HIS A 44 2.09 4.75 -15.62
N VAL A 45 3.07 3.91 -15.35
CA VAL A 45 3.23 3.20 -14.09
C VAL A 45 4.44 3.72 -13.34
N SER A 46 4.24 4.14 -12.10
CA SER A 46 5.32 4.44 -11.16
C SER A 46 5.58 3.19 -10.32
N PHE A 47 6.75 2.59 -10.48
CA PHE A 47 7.12 1.38 -9.76
C PHE A 47 8.03 1.70 -8.57
N LEU A 48 7.67 1.24 -7.38
CA LEU A 48 8.46 1.39 -6.15
C LEU A 48 8.25 0.22 -5.20
N ASN A 49 9.12 0.11 -4.21
CA ASN A 49 9.05 -0.92 -3.18
C ASN A 49 8.90 -0.27 -1.79
N THR A 50 7.82 -0.58 -1.09
CA THR A 50 7.50 -0.12 0.28
C THR A 50 7.60 -1.24 1.31
N GLY A 51 8.45 -2.24 1.04
CA GLY A 51 8.53 -3.53 1.73
C GLY A 51 7.98 -4.66 0.85
N VAL A 52 7.06 -4.32 -0.06
CA VAL A 52 6.58 -5.14 -1.17
C VAL A 52 6.51 -4.28 -2.44
N PRO A 53 6.65 -4.87 -3.64
CA PRO A 53 6.62 -4.10 -4.89
C PRO A 53 5.21 -3.60 -5.22
N HIS A 54 5.12 -2.33 -5.62
CA HIS A 54 3.90 -1.64 -6.03
C HIS A 54 4.06 -0.97 -7.39
N ALA A 55 3.04 -1.13 -8.22
CA ALA A 55 2.85 -0.46 -9.50
C ALA A 55 1.71 0.55 -9.33
N VAL A 56 2.05 1.84 -9.20
CA VAL A 56 1.10 2.93 -8.97
C VAL A 56 0.76 3.59 -10.29
N ILE A 57 -0.54 3.71 -10.58
CA ILE A 57 -1.12 4.39 -11.73
C ILE A 57 -1.96 5.55 -11.21
N PHE A 58 -1.67 6.78 -11.63
CA PHE A 58 -2.55 7.90 -11.37
C PHE A 58 -3.69 7.88 -12.36
N ALA A 59 -4.86 7.50 -11.85
CA ALA A 59 -6.09 7.37 -12.62
C ALA A 59 -6.67 8.74 -12.98
N THR A 60 -7.02 8.91 -14.23
CA THR A 60 -7.80 10.04 -14.74
C THR A 60 -9.30 9.69 -14.74
N GLU A 61 -10.14 10.61 -15.24
CA GLU A 61 -11.58 10.35 -15.35
C GLU A 61 -11.84 9.21 -16.36
N GLY A 62 -12.60 8.19 -15.92
CA GLY A 62 -12.86 6.97 -16.69
C GLY A 62 -11.92 5.79 -16.41
N ASP A 63 -10.73 6.03 -15.88
CA ASP A 63 -9.79 4.93 -15.60
C ASP A 63 -10.24 4.03 -14.43
N GLU A 64 -11.15 4.51 -13.57
CA GLU A 64 -11.72 3.69 -12.49
C GLU A 64 -12.45 2.45 -13.03
N ASP A 65 -13.05 2.55 -14.21
CA ASP A 65 -13.76 1.45 -14.87
C ASP A 65 -12.78 0.44 -15.46
N LEU A 66 -11.57 0.88 -15.81
CA LEU A 66 -10.52 0.01 -16.35
C LEU A 66 -9.81 -0.82 -15.28
N PHE A 67 -9.92 -0.47 -14.00
CA PHE A 67 -9.21 -1.15 -12.92
C PHE A 67 -9.42 -2.67 -12.94
N ALA A 68 -10.67 -3.11 -13.03
CA ALA A 68 -10.98 -4.55 -12.98
C ALA A 68 -10.40 -5.34 -14.17
N ALA A 69 -10.29 -4.71 -15.34
CA ALA A 69 -9.72 -5.31 -16.53
C ALA A 69 -8.18 -5.23 -16.55
N ALA A 70 -7.62 -4.09 -16.14
CA ALA A 70 -6.19 -3.81 -16.27
C ALA A 70 -5.35 -4.37 -15.11
N ALA A 71 -5.84 -4.25 -13.86
CA ALA A 71 -5.05 -4.56 -12.68
C ALA A 71 -4.57 -6.03 -12.62
N PRO A 72 -5.38 -7.07 -12.92
CA PRO A 72 -4.90 -8.45 -12.95
C PRO A 72 -3.84 -8.72 -14.02
N LEU A 73 -3.88 -8.01 -15.16
CA LEU A 73 -2.90 -8.12 -16.24
C LEU A 73 -1.59 -7.43 -15.85
N LEU A 74 -1.68 -6.19 -15.35
CA LEU A 74 -0.52 -5.43 -14.86
C LEU A 74 0.16 -6.14 -13.70
N ARG A 75 -0.60 -6.71 -12.77
CA ARG A 75 -0.09 -7.45 -11.61
C ARG A 75 0.94 -8.52 -12.00
N ARG A 76 0.76 -9.16 -13.15
CA ARG A 76 1.60 -10.28 -13.65
C ARG A 76 2.49 -9.89 -14.81
N HIS A 77 2.56 -8.61 -15.15
CA HIS A 77 3.35 -8.16 -16.29
C HIS A 77 4.83 -8.49 -16.08
N GLU A 78 5.48 -9.00 -17.14
CA GLU A 78 6.86 -9.51 -17.10
C GLU A 78 7.89 -8.50 -16.62
N VAL A 79 7.62 -7.19 -16.82
CA VAL A 79 8.49 -6.09 -16.38
C VAL A 79 8.73 -6.07 -14.86
N PHE A 80 7.82 -6.66 -14.08
CA PHE A 80 7.93 -6.77 -12.61
C PHE A 80 8.56 -8.09 -12.16
N GLY A 81 9.07 -8.90 -13.11
CA GLY A 81 9.66 -10.20 -12.86
C GLY A 81 8.63 -11.26 -12.48
N LYS A 82 9.12 -12.46 -12.12
CA LYS A 82 8.27 -13.63 -11.85
C LYS A 82 7.23 -13.44 -10.73
N SER A 83 7.58 -12.66 -9.74
CA SER A 83 6.69 -12.41 -8.59
C SER A 83 5.62 -11.36 -8.88
N GLY A 84 5.85 -10.49 -9.87
CA GLY A 84 4.96 -9.37 -10.17
C GLY A 84 4.88 -8.32 -9.05
N ALA A 85 3.88 -7.45 -9.10
CA ALA A 85 3.68 -6.36 -8.15
C ALA A 85 2.22 -6.25 -7.72
N ASN A 86 1.95 -5.61 -6.58
CA ASN A 86 0.64 -5.05 -6.29
C ASN A 86 0.35 -3.92 -7.29
N VAL A 87 -0.91 -3.71 -7.65
CA VAL A 87 -1.31 -2.65 -8.57
C VAL A 87 -2.25 -1.70 -7.88
N ASP A 88 -1.86 -0.44 -7.82
CA ASP A 88 -2.59 0.63 -7.14
C ASP A 88 -3.08 1.66 -8.17
N PHE A 89 -4.39 1.80 -8.30
CA PHE A 89 -5.00 2.92 -9.03
C PHE A 89 -5.29 4.03 -8.03
N ALA A 90 -4.60 5.15 -8.18
CA ALA A 90 -4.68 6.31 -7.31
C ALA A 90 -5.33 7.48 -8.03
N LYS A 91 -6.41 8.03 -7.48
CA LYS A 91 -7.08 9.23 -7.98
C LYS A 91 -6.85 10.38 -7.02
N VAL A 92 -6.35 11.49 -7.53
CA VAL A 92 -6.23 12.74 -6.77
C VAL A 92 -7.63 13.31 -6.52
N THR A 93 -7.98 13.56 -5.27
CA THR A 93 -9.28 14.08 -4.85
C THR A 93 -9.22 15.46 -4.21
N GLY A 94 -8.00 15.94 -3.92
CA GLY A 94 -7.75 17.26 -3.36
C GLY A 94 -6.26 17.54 -3.22
N ALA A 95 -5.89 18.66 -2.64
CA ALA A 95 -4.49 19.12 -2.53
C ALA A 95 -3.60 18.16 -1.73
N SER A 96 -4.18 17.43 -0.76
CA SER A 96 -3.50 16.44 0.07
C SER A 96 -4.35 15.18 0.26
N SER A 97 -5.13 14.79 -0.74
CA SER A 97 -6.01 13.62 -0.65
C SER A 97 -6.04 12.78 -1.91
N LEU A 98 -6.08 11.46 -1.70
CA LEU A 98 -6.15 10.43 -2.73
C LEU A 98 -7.29 9.46 -2.42
N LYS A 99 -7.83 8.84 -3.48
CA LYS A 99 -8.61 7.62 -3.38
C LYS A 99 -7.81 6.50 -4.05
N VAL A 100 -7.63 5.37 -3.37
CA VAL A 100 -6.79 4.28 -3.86
C VAL A 100 -7.56 2.97 -3.88
N ARG A 101 -7.43 2.25 -5.00
CA ARG A 101 -7.88 0.87 -5.17
C ARG A 101 -6.64 0.01 -5.39
N THR A 102 -6.56 -1.13 -4.70
CA THR A 102 -5.40 -2.02 -4.79
C THR A 102 -5.81 -3.44 -5.20
N TRP A 103 -5.15 -3.95 -6.23
CA TRP A 103 -5.14 -5.36 -6.57
C TRP A 103 -3.90 -6.00 -5.96
N GLU A 104 -4.11 -6.89 -4.98
CA GLU A 104 -3.01 -7.43 -4.21
C GLU A 104 -2.45 -8.74 -4.76
N ARG A 105 -1.14 -8.77 -4.82
CA ARG A 105 -0.35 -9.97 -5.09
C ARG A 105 -0.52 -10.98 -3.96
N GLY A 106 -0.82 -12.24 -4.33
CA GLY A 106 -1.06 -13.32 -3.37
C GLY A 106 -2.53 -13.45 -2.96
N VAL A 107 -3.29 -12.35 -2.92
CA VAL A 107 -4.76 -12.37 -2.82
C VAL A 107 -5.36 -12.61 -4.20
N GLU A 108 -4.71 -12.06 -5.23
CA GLU A 108 -5.14 -12.09 -6.64
C GLU A 108 -6.55 -11.48 -6.84
N GLY A 109 -6.79 -10.39 -6.13
CA GLY A 109 -8.06 -9.67 -6.14
C GLY A 109 -7.95 -8.27 -5.56
N GLU A 110 -9.00 -7.45 -5.76
CA GLU A 110 -9.13 -6.16 -5.11
C GLU A 110 -9.39 -6.35 -3.61
N THR A 111 -8.58 -5.67 -2.78
CA THR A 111 -8.75 -5.68 -1.33
C THR A 111 -9.43 -4.41 -0.83
N LEU A 112 -10.01 -4.50 0.37
CA LEU A 112 -10.69 -3.36 1.01
C LEU A 112 -9.71 -2.26 1.43
N ALA A 113 -8.47 -2.62 1.78
CA ALA A 113 -7.39 -1.70 2.12
C ALA A 113 -6.03 -2.40 1.99
N CYS A 114 -5.04 -1.67 1.46
CA CYS A 114 -3.64 -2.07 1.43
C CYS A 114 -2.77 -0.95 2.01
N GLY A 115 -2.20 -1.16 3.19
CA GLY A 115 -1.42 -0.12 3.88
C GLY A 115 -0.15 0.26 3.11
N THR A 116 0.57 -0.72 2.56
CA THR A 116 1.77 -0.49 1.74
C THR A 116 1.43 0.17 0.41
N GLY A 117 0.26 -0.13 -0.18
CA GLY A 117 -0.26 0.54 -1.37
C GLY A 117 -0.64 1.99 -1.12
N ALA A 118 -1.28 2.29 0.03
CA ALA A 118 -1.56 3.66 0.43
C ALA A 118 -0.26 4.49 0.57
N VAL A 119 0.77 3.90 1.18
CA VAL A 119 2.11 4.54 1.28
C VAL A 119 2.71 4.73 -0.10
N ALA A 120 2.67 3.71 -0.97
CA ALA A 120 3.21 3.79 -2.32
C ALA A 120 2.56 4.93 -3.12
N ALA A 121 1.23 5.02 -3.11
CA ALA A 121 0.50 6.07 -3.80
C ALA A 121 0.83 7.47 -3.26
N ALA A 122 0.87 7.64 -1.93
CA ALA A 122 1.21 8.92 -1.30
C ALA A 122 2.66 9.36 -1.60
N VAL A 123 3.62 8.42 -1.57
CA VAL A 123 5.03 8.69 -1.93
C VAL A 123 5.14 9.15 -3.38
N CYS A 124 4.45 8.48 -4.30
CA CYS A 124 4.40 8.89 -5.71
C CYS A 124 3.77 10.28 -5.88
N ALA A 125 2.64 10.55 -5.23
CA ALA A 125 1.95 11.84 -5.31
C ALA A 125 2.81 12.98 -4.76
N TRP A 126 3.46 12.78 -3.62
CA TRP A 126 4.38 13.75 -3.04
C TRP A 126 5.57 14.04 -3.97
N SER A 127 6.22 12.99 -4.49
CA SER A 127 7.47 13.17 -5.24
C SER A 127 7.28 13.65 -6.69
N GLN A 128 6.16 13.27 -7.34
CA GLN A 128 5.92 13.55 -8.76
C GLN A 128 4.97 14.72 -8.98
N ALA A 129 3.98 14.89 -8.10
CA ALA A 129 2.96 15.94 -8.22
C ALA A 129 3.11 17.05 -7.16
N GLY A 130 4.11 16.97 -6.27
CA GLY A 130 4.34 17.96 -5.21
C GLY A 130 3.21 18.01 -4.17
N MET A 131 2.47 16.92 -3.99
CA MET A 131 1.37 16.86 -3.02
C MET A 131 1.88 17.09 -1.61
N GLU A 132 1.17 17.90 -0.82
CA GLU A 132 1.56 18.21 0.56
C GLU A 132 1.35 17.02 1.49
N LEU A 133 2.25 16.87 2.46
CA LEU A 133 2.15 15.86 3.51
C LEU A 133 1.53 16.45 4.79
N PRO A 134 0.76 15.67 5.57
CA PRO A 134 0.37 14.30 5.30
C PRO A 134 -0.71 14.18 4.24
N VAL A 135 -0.72 13.05 3.52
CA VAL A 135 -1.74 12.72 2.53
C VAL A 135 -2.83 11.85 3.16
N ASP A 136 -4.08 12.23 2.98
CA ASP A 136 -5.24 11.42 3.33
C ASP A 136 -5.57 10.47 2.17
N VAL A 137 -5.49 9.16 2.43
CA VAL A 137 -5.73 8.11 1.44
C VAL A 137 -7.01 7.38 1.77
N THR A 138 -8.07 7.63 1.00
CA THR A 138 -9.33 6.88 1.09
C THR A 138 -9.17 5.53 0.38
N THR A 139 -9.34 4.45 1.12
CA THR A 139 -9.25 3.08 0.60
C THR A 139 -10.59 2.59 0.04
N ARG A 140 -10.62 1.39 -0.56
CA ARG A 140 -11.84 0.76 -1.08
C ARG A 140 -12.92 0.56 -0.01
N SER A 141 -12.53 0.36 1.25
CA SER A 141 -13.48 0.26 2.38
C SER A 141 -14.19 1.56 2.72
N GLY A 142 -13.71 2.70 2.23
CA GLY A 142 -14.11 4.04 2.64
C GLY A 142 -13.34 4.58 3.84
N ASN A 143 -12.52 3.78 4.50
CA ASN A 143 -11.66 4.23 5.59
C ASN A 143 -10.53 5.11 5.06
N VAL A 144 -10.15 6.12 5.84
CA VAL A 144 -9.05 7.02 5.52
C VAL A 144 -7.81 6.61 6.30
N LEU A 145 -6.72 6.42 5.56
CA LEU A 145 -5.39 6.25 6.11
C LEU A 145 -4.61 7.56 5.89
N LYS A 146 -3.84 7.99 6.88
CA LYS A 146 -2.93 9.13 6.74
C LYS A 146 -1.52 8.62 6.47
N VAL A 147 -0.88 9.21 5.48
CA VAL A 147 0.52 8.92 5.13
C VAL A 147 1.33 10.18 5.23
N GLY A 148 2.40 10.15 5.99
CA GLY A 148 3.27 11.30 6.14
C GLY A 148 4.72 10.88 6.33
N ARG A 149 5.58 11.89 6.52
CA ARG A 149 7.01 11.72 6.74
C ARG A 149 7.49 12.63 7.86
N ASP A 150 8.37 12.09 8.69
CA ASP A 150 9.07 12.83 9.74
C ASP A 150 10.56 12.42 9.77
N PRO A 151 11.39 12.94 10.72
CA PRO A 151 12.79 12.55 10.82
C PRO A 151 13.05 11.05 11.04
N HIS A 152 12.03 10.27 11.40
CA HIS A 152 12.13 8.83 11.59
C HIS A 152 11.75 8.03 10.33
N GLY A 153 11.34 8.70 9.24
CA GLY A 153 10.94 8.11 7.98
C GLY A 153 9.45 8.26 7.66
N TRP A 154 9.00 7.49 6.69
CA TRP A 154 7.60 7.43 6.29
C TRP A 154 6.76 6.70 7.32
N TRP A 155 5.57 7.20 7.57
CA TRP A 155 4.61 6.60 8.50
C TRP A 155 3.21 6.49 7.89
N LEU A 156 2.52 5.46 8.34
CA LEU A 156 1.10 5.21 8.08
C LEU A 156 0.34 5.33 9.40
N GLU A 157 -0.78 6.06 9.39
CA GLU A 157 -1.68 6.19 10.52
C GLU A 157 -3.10 5.83 10.12
N GLY A 158 -3.80 5.12 10.98
CA GLY A 158 -5.18 4.75 10.75
C GLY A 158 -5.79 4.08 11.97
N GLU A 159 -7.06 3.75 11.84
CA GLU A 159 -7.82 3.10 12.89
C GLU A 159 -7.29 1.70 13.20
N ALA A 160 -7.15 1.40 14.49
CA ALA A 160 -6.82 0.08 15.01
C ALA A 160 -7.70 -0.22 16.21
N ARG A 161 -8.60 -1.18 16.07
CA ARG A 161 -9.53 -1.57 17.14
C ARG A 161 -9.47 -3.06 17.42
N VAL A 162 -9.72 -3.44 18.67
CA VAL A 162 -9.88 -4.84 19.04
C VAL A 162 -11.24 -5.33 18.51
N VAL A 163 -11.21 -6.28 17.60
CA VAL A 163 -12.43 -6.86 17.00
C VAL A 163 -12.95 -8.03 17.85
N TYR A 164 -12.04 -8.84 18.40
CA TYR A 164 -12.34 -9.92 19.32
C TYR A 164 -11.12 -10.24 20.19
N THR A 165 -11.35 -10.97 21.30
CA THR A 165 -10.32 -11.58 22.12
C THR A 165 -10.53 -13.08 22.16
N GLY A 166 -9.46 -13.85 22.19
CA GLY A 166 -9.52 -15.30 22.24
C GLY A 166 -8.29 -15.89 22.90
N SER A 167 -8.35 -17.17 23.28
CA SER A 167 -7.24 -17.96 23.75
C SER A 167 -7.04 -19.17 22.84
N MET A 168 -5.78 -19.58 22.69
CA MET A 168 -5.42 -20.82 22.00
C MET A 168 -4.77 -21.76 23.00
N ASP A 169 -5.36 -22.94 23.17
CA ASP A 169 -4.77 -24.00 23.96
C ASP A 169 -3.91 -24.91 23.06
N ASN A 170 -2.76 -25.36 23.54
CA ASN A 170 -1.86 -26.29 22.85
C ASN A 170 -1.30 -25.79 21.51
N VAL A 171 -0.81 -24.56 21.47
CA VAL A 171 0.01 -24.10 20.33
C VAL A 171 1.34 -24.86 20.36
N ASN A 172 1.54 -25.77 19.40
CA ASN A 172 2.83 -26.44 19.21
C ASN A 172 3.88 -25.35 18.93
N SER A 173 4.98 -25.35 19.68
CA SER A 173 6.07 -24.35 19.56
C SER A 173 6.61 -24.21 18.13
N ASP A 174 6.48 -25.25 17.32
CA ASP A 174 6.93 -25.31 15.94
C ASP A 174 6.15 -24.36 15.00
N ILE A 175 4.88 -24.04 15.35
CA ILE A 175 4.07 -23.08 14.60
C ILE A 175 4.54 -21.63 14.83
N LEU A 176 5.07 -21.34 16.03
CA LEU A 176 5.51 -19.99 16.39
C LEU A 176 6.93 -19.66 15.86
N THR A 177 7.71 -20.68 15.51
CA THR A 177 9.10 -20.48 15.06
C THR A 177 9.26 -20.38 13.54
N GLY A 178 8.18 -20.67 12.76
CA GLY A 178 8.19 -20.57 11.30
C GLY A 178 9.22 -21.49 10.63
N ASN A 179 9.64 -22.55 11.31
CA ASN A 179 10.49 -23.57 10.68
C ASN A 179 9.60 -24.54 9.90
N PRO A 180 9.90 -24.75 8.60
CA PRO A 180 9.17 -25.69 7.75
C PRO A 180 9.36 -27.15 8.22
#